data_4a5fc87c18f771ac8da5342a229e3880
#
_entry.id   4a5fc87c18f771ac8da5342a229e3880
#
_cell.length_a   1.000
_cell.length_b   1.000
_cell.length_c   1.000
_cell.angle_alpha   90.00
_cell.angle_beta   90.00
_cell.angle_gamma   90.00
#
_symmetry.space_group_name_H-M   'P 1'
#
loop_
_entity.id
_entity.type
_entity.pdbx_description
1 polymer ?
#
loop_
_entity_poly.entity_id
_entity_poly.type
_entity_poly.pdbx_seq_one_letter_code
_entity_poly.pdbx_strand_id
1 'polypeptide(L)'
;MRNVGIDIGGTKIAGGVVDDDGTIIEKLRVDTPIDPSALVDAVVDMADHLRRAHEIHAIGVAAAGFISRDRSTVIYAPNIDWRDEPLRARLEQRLNAPVTIENDANAAGWGEYRFGAGQGVRDMVMLTMGTGVGGAVVTDGELFRGGHGIGAELGHMRFVRGGHPCGCGQNGCLEQYASGRALQREANAIADEGGIGAALAAVREERGAIPGPAVSRLVLAGDPGAVEALRRVATALGEACGGFQAVLDPEVFVIGGGVAQLGADLLEPVKLAYETSLPGYGERPVAEFAIARLGNDAGLIGVADLAGKER
;
A
#
# COMPACT_ATOMS: atom_id res chain seq x y z
N MET A 1 12.31 16.46 16.50
CA MET A 1 11.86 15.54 17.58
C MET A 1 11.94 14.13 17.03
N ARG A 2 12.03 13.10 17.89
CA ARG A 2 12.10 11.72 17.40
C ARG A 2 10.84 10.95 17.78
N ASN A 3 10.28 10.21 16.84
CA ASN A 3 9.11 9.38 17.06
C ASN A 3 9.44 7.91 16.75
N VAL A 4 8.74 6.99 17.37
CA VAL A 4 8.78 5.59 17.00
C VAL A 4 7.64 5.32 16.02
N GLY A 5 7.95 4.71 14.87
CA GLY A 5 6.99 4.12 13.98
C GLY A 5 7.14 2.61 13.97
N ILE A 6 6.02 1.90 14.03
CA ILE A 6 5.98 0.44 13.92
C ILE A 6 4.94 0.07 12.86
N ASP A 7 5.36 -0.73 11.89
CA ASP A 7 4.50 -1.23 10.81
C ASP A 7 4.33 -2.74 10.95
N ILE A 8 3.09 -3.17 11.20
CA ILE A 8 2.71 -4.57 11.39
C ILE A 8 2.30 -5.16 10.05
N GLY A 9 3.29 -5.72 9.35
CA GLY A 9 3.04 -6.48 8.11
C GLY A 9 2.65 -7.94 8.38
N GLY A 10 2.11 -8.61 7.37
CA GLY A 10 1.64 -10.00 7.48
C GLY A 10 2.73 -11.04 7.76
N THR A 11 4.01 -10.73 7.49
CA THR A 11 5.15 -11.66 7.70
C THR A 11 6.25 -11.08 8.58
N LYS A 12 6.37 -9.78 8.65
CA LYS A 12 7.38 -9.05 9.41
C LYS A 12 6.75 -7.83 10.06
N ILE A 13 7.19 -7.53 11.29
CA ILE A 13 6.98 -6.25 11.95
C ILE A 13 8.26 -5.46 11.77
N ALA A 14 8.14 -4.25 11.25
CA ALA A 14 9.24 -3.30 11.14
C ALA A 14 8.99 -2.13 12.09
N GLY A 15 10.00 -1.77 12.89
CA GLY A 15 9.92 -0.60 13.76
C GLY A 15 11.18 0.25 13.65
N GLY A 16 11.07 1.52 13.92
CA GLY A 16 12.23 2.39 13.88
C GLY A 16 11.99 3.73 14.55
N VAL A 17 13.10 4.40 14.84
CA VAL A 17 13.14 5.79 15.31
C VAL A 17 13.25 6.69 14.09
N VAL A 18 12.30 7.59 13.94
CA VAL A 18 12.20 8.54 12.81
C VAL A 18 12.29 9.96 13.37
N ASP A 19 13.09 10.79 12.74
CA ASP A 19 13.18 12.21 13.09
C ASP A 19 12.22 13.09 12.26
N ASP A 20 12.28 14.42 12.49
CA ASP A 20 11.32 15.38 11.91
C ASP A 20 11.43 15.52 10.39
N ASP A 21 12.51 15.07 9.78
CA ASP A 21 12.71 15.10 8.31
C ASP A 21 12.38 13.75 7.64
N GLY A 22 11.90 12.78 8.42
CA GLY A 22 11.55 11.44 7.93
C GLY A 22 12.74 10.48 7.84
N THR A 23 13.92 10.87 8.36
CA THR A 23 15.11 10.00 8.38
C THR A 23 14.96 8.92 9.46
N ILE A 24 15.19 7.67 9.08
CA ILE A 24 15.24 6.56 10.03
C ILE A 24 16.60 6.51 10.70
N ILE A 25 16.63 6.74 12.01
CA ILE A 25 17.86 6.75 12.83
C ILE A 25 18.25 5.33 13.26
N GLU A 26 17.27 4.53 13.65
CA GLU A 26 17.43 3.12 14.02
C GLU A 26 16.26 2.32 13.47
N LYS A 27 16.52 1.09 13.02
CA LYS A 27 15.50 0.21 12.47
C LYS A 27 15.66 -1.20 12.98
N LEU A 28 14.55 -1.77 13.42
CA LEU A 28 14.43 -3.16 13.85
C LEU A 28 13.44 -3.90 12.97
N ARG A 29 13.60 -5.22 12.91
CA ARG A 29 12.66 -6.09 12.20
C ARG A 29 12.58 -7.44 12.89
N VAL A 30 11.37 -7.93 13.09
CA VAL A 30 11.08 -9.26 13.63
C VAL A 30 10.06 -9.98 12.77
N ASP A 31 9.98 -11.30 12.89
CA ASP A 31 8.89 -12.06 12.26
C ASP A 31 7.57 -11.73 12.93
N THR A 32 6.48 -11.66 12.15
CA THR A 32 5.14 -11.44 12.69
C THR A 32 4.66 -12.71 13.40
N PRO A 33 4.41 -12.68 14.72
CA PRO A 33 3.82 -13.80 15.43
C PRO A 33 2.42 -14.14 14.88
N ILE A 34 2.10 -15.42 14.85
CA ILE A 34 0.75 -15.88 14.45
C ILE A 34 -0.26 -15.61 15.58
N ASP A 35 0.16 -15.78 16.82
CA ASP A 35 -0.69 -15.53 17.98
C ASP A 35 -0.90 -14.01 18.18
N PRO A 36 -2.16 -13.53 18.26
CA PRO A 36 -2.45 -12.11 18.39
C PRO A 36 -1.89 -11.47 19.67
N SER A 37 -1.74 -12.23 20.76
CA SER A 37 -1.18 -11.70 22.02
C SER A 37 0.34 -11.58 21.91
N ALA A 38 1.01 -12.58 21.35
CA ALA A 38 2.45 -12.53 21.07
C ALA A 38 2.81 -11.42 20.09
N LEU A 39 1.89 -11.08 19.18
CA LEU A 39 2.08 -9.95 18.27
C LEU A 39 2.12 -8.62 19.05
N VAL A 40 1.18 -8.41 19.96
CA VAL A 40 1.18 -7.21 20.83
C VAL A 40 2.44 -7.17 21.69
N ASP A 41 2.88 -8.32 22.23
CA ASP A 41 4.14 -8.41 22.98
C ASP A 41 5.34 -7.99 22.11
N ALA A 42 5.43 -8.46 20.89
CA ALA A 42 6.49 -8.09 19.97
C ALA A 42 6.52 -6.59 19.65
N VAL A 43 5.35 -5.96 19.50
CA VAL A 43 5.24 -4.49 19.30
C VAL A 43 5.72 -3.74 20.54
N VAL A 44 5.33 -4.18 21.74
CA VAL A 44 5.75 -3.56 23.00
C VAL A 44 7.26 -3.69 23.20
N ASP A 45 7.80 -4.90 23.01
CA ASP A 45 9.25 -5.14 23.18
C ASP A 45 10.07 -4.31 22.20
N MET A 46 9.62 -4.16 20.96
CA MET A 46 10.26 -3.33 19.95
C MET A 46 10.21 -1.85 20.32
N ALA A 47 9.04 -1.33 20.74
CA ALA A 47 8.90 0.05 21.18
C ALA A 47 9.77 0.35 22.41
N ASP A 48 9.81 -0.53 23.39
CA ASP A 48 10.63 -0.40 24.59
C ASP A 48 12.12 -0.47 24.28
N HIS A 49 12.55 -1.30 23.35
CA HIS A 49 13.93 -1.33 22.90
C HIS A 49 14.35 0.03 22.32
N LEU A 50 13.56 0.56 21.39
CA LEU A 50 13.85 1.84 20.73
C LEU A 50 13.84 3.03 21.72
N ARG A 51 12.93 3.03 22.70
CA ARG A 51 12.83 4.07 23.75
C ARG A 51 13.99 4.06 24.74
N ARG A 52 14.66 2.93 24.97
CA ARG A 52 15.82 2.85 25.87
C ARG A 52 17.03 3.56 25.28
N ALA A 53 17.18 3.53 23.95
CA ALA A 53 18.35 4.10 23.26
C ALA A 53 18.13 5.56 22.84
N HIS A 54 16.86 6.02 22.75
CA HIS A 54 16.51 7.33 22.21
C HIS A 54 15.46 8.03 23.08
N GLU A 55 15.55 9.36 23.15
CA GLU A 55 14.46 10.19 23.67
C GLU A 55 13.34 10.24 22.63
N ILE A 56 12.20 9.66 22.95
CA ILE A 56 11.06 9.49 22.04
C ILE A 56 9.89 10.35 22.49
N HIS A 57 9.36 11.13 21.56
CA HIS A 57 8.22 12.02 21.77
C HIS A 57 6.87 11.30 21.62
N ALA A 58 6.70 10.47 20.59
CA ALA A 58 5.45 9.78 20.30
C ALA A 58 5.70 8.38 19.70
N ILE A 59 4.67 7.52 19.78
CA ILE A 59 4.69 6.16 19.23
C ILE A 59 3.51 6.01 18.27
N GLY A 60 3.79 5.64 17.03
CA GLY A 60 2.79 5.30 16.02
C GLY A 60 2.88 3.82 15.64
N VAL A 61 1.72 3.18 15.45
CA VAL A 61 1.61 1.79 15.02
C VAL A 61 0.69 1.70 13.81
N ALA A 62 1.23 1.28 12.67
CA ALA A 62 0.46 0.96 11.47
C ALA A 62 0.07 -0.52 11.50
N ALA A 63 -1.17 -0.82 11.16
CA ALA A 63 -1.68 -2.18 11.10
C ALA A 63 -2.58 -2.37 9.88
N ALA A 64 -2.44 -3.53 9.22
CA ALA A 64 -3.35 -3.93 8.15
C ALA A 64 -4.75 -4.17 8.70
N GLY A 65 -5.78 -3.58 8.09
CA GLY A 65 -7.18 -3.75 8.48
C GLY A 65 -7.93 -2.43 8.67
N PHE A 66 -9.18 -2.54 9.10
CA PHE A 66 -10.06 -1.40 9.33
C PHE A 66 -9.81 -0.79 10.70
N ILE A 67 -9.38 0.45 10.72
CA ILE A 67 -9.13 1.21 11.95
C ILE A 67 -10.32 2.14 12.23
N SER A 68 -10.79 2.19 13.48
CA SER A 68 -11.88 3.09 13.89
C SER A 68 -11.49 4.56 13.69
N ARG A 69 -12.50 5.42 13.49
CA ARG A 69 -12.29 6.85 13.24
C ARG A 69 -11.47 7.56 14.32
N ASP A 70 -11.67 7.18 15.57
CA ASP A 70 -10.94 7.71 16.74
C ASP A 70 -9.55 7.07 16.91
N ARG A 71 -9.18 6.15 16.00
CA ARG A 71 -7.91 5.44 15.99
C ARG A 71 -7.59 4.75 17.32
N SER A 72 -8.60 4.12 17.89
CA SER A 72 -8.47 3.36 19.14
C SER A 72 -8.51 1.85 18.91
N THR A 73 -9.23 1.41 17.90
CA THR A 73 -9.64 0.01 17.73
C THR A 73 -9.36 -0.47 16.31
N VAL A 74 -8.79 -1.66 16.18
CA VAL A 74 -8.79 -2.41 14.92
C VAL A 74 -10.14 -3.13 14.83
N ILE A 75 -11.04 -2.60 14.01
CA ILE A 75 -12.40 -3.15 13.85
C ILE A 75 -12.33 -4.56 13.25
N TYR A 76 -11.48 -4.72 12.23
CA TYR A 76 -11.31 -6.00 11.54
C TYR A 76 -9.96 -6.07 10.82
N ALA A 77 -9.20 -7.14 11.07
CA ALA A 77 -7.96 -7.44 10.38
C ALA A 77 -7.90 -8.95 10.07
N PRO A 78 -8.30 -9.38 8.86
CA PRO A 78 -8.45 -10.80 8.54
C PRO A 78 -7.15 -11.59 8.59
N ASN A 79 -6.03 -10.94 8.34
CA ASN A 79 -4.70 -11.57 8.31
C ASN A 79 -4.11 -11.81 9.72
N ILE A 80 -4.68 -11.19 10.76
CA ILE A 80 -4.18 -11.22 12.15
C ILE A 80 -5.24 -11.81 13.09
N ASP A 81 -6.43 -12.12 12.57
CA ASP A 81 -7.60 -12.58 13.33
C ASP A 81 -8.04 -11.61 14.46
N TRP A 82 -7.87 -10.30 14.21
CA TRP A 82 -8.40 -9.27 15.09
C TRP A 82 -9.81 -8.86 14.71
N ARG A 83 -10.67 -8.77 15.73
CA ARG A 83 -12.03 -8.22 15.67
C ARG A 83 -12.28 -7.36 16.88
N ASP A 84 -12.68 -6.11 16.66
CA ASP A 84 -12.91 -5.12 17.72
C ASP A 84 -11.76 -5.06 18.75
N GLU A 85 -10.52 -5.20 18.26
CA GLU A 85 -9.31 -5.21 19.09
C GLU A 85 -8.99 -3.80 19.58
N PRO A 86 -9.04 -3.50 20.89
CA PRO A 86 -8.75 -2.18 21.45
C PRO A 86 -7.23 -1.94 21.50
N LEU A 87 -6.56 -2.03 20.35
CA LEU A 87 -5.11 -2.08 20.23
C LEU A 87 -4.43 -0.88 20.89
N ARG A 88 -4.98 0.34 20.70
CA ARG A 88 -4.40 1.54 21.32
C ARG A 88 -4.38 1.43 22.84
N ALA A 89 -5.49 1.11 23.46
CA ALA A 89 -5.56 1.01 24.92
C ALA A 89 -4.63 -0.09 25.47
N ARG A 90 -4.53 -1.23 24.79
CA ARG A 90 -3.60 -2.31 25.18
C ARG A 90 -2.13 -1.86 25.09
N LEU A 91 -1.75 -1.17 24.04
CA LEU A 91 -0.39 -0.68 23.87
C LEU A 91 -0.08 0.45 24.87
N GLU A 92 -0.97 1.42 25.06
CA GLU A 92 -0.81 2.51 26.01
C GLU A 92 -0.64 2.01 27.44
N GLN A 93 -1.44 1.02 27.85
CA GLN A 93 -1.34 0.39 29.18
C GLN A 93 0.02 -0.27 29.38
N ARG A 94 0.54 -0.96 28.36
CA ARG A 94 1.79 -1.70 28.43
C ARG A 94 3.03 -0.77 28.37
N LEU A 95 2.97 0.21 27.50
CA LEU A 95 4.07 1.15 27.23
C LEU A 95 4.08 2.34 28.21
N ASN A 96 3.02 2.55 28.97
CA ASN A 96 2.80 3.74 29.78
C ASN A 96 3.12 5.03 29.02
N ALA A 97 2.67 5.10 27.76
CA ALA A 97 2.87 6.19 26.83
C ALA A 97 1.71 6.26 25.81
N PRO A 98 1.36 7.45 25.31
CA PRO A 98 0.36 7.58 24.28
C PRO A 98 0.79 6.89 23.00
N VAL A 99 -0.17 6.24 22.33
CA VAL A 99 0.02 5.53 21.07
C VAL A 99 -1.03 6.00 20.05
N THR A 100 -0.57 6.26 18.83
CA THR A 100 -1.44 6.47 17.67
C THR A 100 -1.48 5.19 16.84
N ILE A 101 -2.67 4.72 16.47
CA ILE A 101 -2.78 3.63 15.49
C ILE A 101 -3.35 4.14 14.16
N GLU A 102 -2.90 3.55 13.05
CA GLU A 102 -3.35 3.91 11.71
C GLU A 102 -3.42 2.65 10.82
N ASN A 103 -4.20 2.72 9.74
CA ASN A 103 -4.15 1.72 8.68
C ASN A 103 -2.79 1.78 7.96
N ASP A 104 -2.26 0.62 7.55
CA ASP A 104 -0.95 0.48 6.90
C ASP A 104 -0.81 1.24 5.58
N ALA A 105 -1.83 1.17 4.70
CA ALA A 105 -1.83 1.91 3.44
C ALA A 105 -1.97 3.42 3.66
N ASN A 106 -2.79 3.85 4.61
CA ASN A 106 -2.90 5.24 5.02
C ASN A 106 -1.57 5.77 5.56
N ALA A 107 -0.91 5.02 6.44
CA ALA A 107 0.39 5.38 6.97
C ALA A 107 1.44 5.49 5.86
N ALA A 108 1.48 4.53 4.92
CA ALA A 108 2.39 4.59 3.78
C ALA A 108 2.11 5.79 2.87
N GLY A 109 0.83 6.06 2.57
CA GLY A 109 0.44 7.24 1.79
C GLY A 109 0.81 8.55 2.47
N TRP A 110 0.62 8.64 3.78
CA TRP A 110 1.06 9.80 4.55
C TRP A 110 2.58 9.99 4.52
N GLY A 111 3.34 8.90 4.66
CA GLY A 111 4.79 8.93 4.53
C GLY A 111 5.25 9.47 3.18
N GLU A 112 4.68 8.96 2.08
CA GLU A 112 4.99 9.44 0.72
C GLU A 112 4.56 10.89 0.49
N TYR A 113 3.44 11.32 1.06
CA TYR A 113 2.99 12.71 1.02
C TYR A 113 3.96 13.65 1.73
N ARG A 114 4.42 13.27 2.91
CA ARG A 114 5.28 14.12 3.75
C ARG A 114 6.74 14.13 3.31
N PHE A 115 7.28 12.98 2.92
CA PHE A 115 8.72 12.78 2.77
C PHE A 115 9.11 12.12 1.44
N GLY A 116 8.15 11.69 0.64
CA GLY A 116 8.37 10.93 -0.57
C GLY A 116 7.94 11.62 -1.85
N ALA A 117 7.25 10.86 -2.69
CA ALA A 117 6.85 11.28 -4.03
C ALA A 117 5.70 12.29 -4.06
N GLY A 118 4.97 12.46 -2.96
CA GLY A 118 3.86 13.41 -2.81
C GLY A 118 4.25 14.75 -2.21
N GLN A 119 5.55 15.04 -2.03
CA GLN A 119 5.97 16.31 -1.46
C GLN A 119 5.59 17.51 -2.35
N GLY A 120 5.01 18.54 -1.73
CA GLY A 120 4.74 19.81 -2.39
C GLY A 120 3.36 19.96 -3.04
N VAL A 121 2.55 18.88 -3.05
CA VAL A 121 1.14 18.94 -3.51
C VAL A 121 0.18 19.05 -2.33
N ARG A 122 -1.07 19.42 -2.59
CA ARG A 122 -2.15 19.45 -1.59
C ARG A 122 -3.01 18.20 -1.63
N ASP A 123 -3.21 17.66 -2.83
CA ASP A 123 -4.15 16.59 -3.12
C ASP A 123 -3.41 15.43 -3.80
N MET A 124 -3.36 14.28 -3.14
CA MET A 124 -2.63 13.10 -3.58
C MET A 124 -3.49 11.84 -3.44
N VAL A 125 -3.42 10.97 -4.41
CA VAL A 125 -3.89 9.58 -4.29
C VAL A 125 -2.69 8.65 -4.38
N MET A 126 -2.51 7.78 -3.38
CA MET A 126 -1.54 6.70 -3.45
C MET A 126 -2.25 5.36 -3.68
N LEU A 127 -1.66 4.55 -4.55
CA LEU A 127 -2.07 3.16 -4.80
C LEU A 127 -0.87 2.24 -4.64
N THR A 128 -0.96 1.24 -3.76
CA THR A 128 0.11 0.26 -3.56
C THR A 128 -0.21 -1.04 -4.28
N MET A 129 0.58 -1.38 -5.30
CA MET A 129 0.46 -2.61 -6.07
C MET A 129 1.35 -3.71 -5.47
N GLY A 130 0.84 -4.37 -4.44
CA GLY A 130 1.47 -5.50 -3.76
C GLY A 130 0.79 -6.83 -4.10
N THR A 131 0.61 -7.68 -3.10
CA THR A 131 -0.23 -8.88 -3.19
C THR A 131 -1.67 -8.50 -3.57
N GLY A 132 -2.19 -7.42 -2.98
CA GLY A 132 -3.43 -6.74 -3.31
C GLY A 132 -3.19 -5.30 -3.79
N VAL A 133 -4.21 -4.46 -3.66
CA VAL A 133 -4.15 -3.03 -3.91
C VAL A 133 -4.60 -2.27 -2.67
N GLY A 134 -3.67 -1.59 -2.00
CA GLY A 134 -4.00 -0.62 -0.96
C GLY A 134 -4.18 0.78 -1.53
N GLY A 135 -4.89 1.63 -0.80
CA GLY A 135 -5.10 3.02 -1.18
C GLY A 135 -4.91 3.98 -0.02
N ALA A 136 -4.45 5.19 -0.31
CA ALA A 136 -4.49 6.32 0.60
C ALA A 136 -4.84 7.59 -0.18
N VAL A 137 -5.57 8.48 0.46
CA VAL A 137 -5.98 9.77 -0.12
C VAL A 137 -5.57 10.88 0.84
N VAL A 138 -4.88 11.87 0.32
CA VAL A 138 -4.64 13.14 0.99
C VAL A 138 -5.41 14.20 0.24
N THR A 139 -6.21 15.00 0.93
CA THR A 139 -6.97 16.11 0.35
C THR A 139 -6.85 17.34 1.24
N ASP A 140 -6.62 18.49 0.64
CA ASP A 140 -6.31 19.75 1.35
C ASP A 140 -5.15 19.62 2.36
N GLY A 141 -4.18 18.74 2.10
CA GLY A 141 -3.05 18.51 2.99
C GLY A 141 -3.33 17.58 4.17
N GLU A 142 -4.52 16.98 4.23
CA GLU A 142 -4.96 16.12 5.32
C GLU A 142 -5.26 14.69 4.84
N LEU A 143 -4.89 13.70 5.64
CA LEU A 143 -5.17 12.29 5.34
C LEU A 143 -6.67 12.00 5.45
N PHE A 144 -7.28 11.58 4.35
CA PHE A 144 -8.70 11.26 4.27
C PHE A 144 -8.98 9.88 4.86
N ARG A 145 -9.78 9.84 5.93
CA ARG A 145 -10.18 8.60 6.60
C ARG A 145 -11.68 8.28 6.45
N GLY A 146 -12.45 9.20 5.89
CA GLY A 146 -13.90 9.04 5.76
C GLY A 146 -14.66 9.15 7.08
N GLY A 147 -15.98 8.93 7.02
CA GLY A 147 -16.88 9.11 8.15
C GLY A 147 -16.70 8.11 9.30
N HIS A 148 -16.21 6.91 9.01
CA HIS A 148 -16.03 5.82 9.97
C HIS A 148 -14.57 5.42 10.20
N GLY A 149 -13.61 6.07 9.54
CA GLY A 149 -12.19 5.75 9.66
C GLY A 149 -11.69 4.74 8.61
N ILE A 150 -12.56 4.19 7.78
CA ILE A 150 -12.28 3.14 6.79
C ILE A 150 -12.42 3.62 5.34
N GLY A 151 -12.22 4.91 5.10
CA GLY A 151 -12.17 5.48 3.74
C GLY A 151 -10.89 5.11 2.99
N ALA A 152 -10.86 5.44 1.70
CA ALA A 152 -9.73 5.18 0.81
C ALA A 152 -9.41 3.70 0.52
N GLU A 153 -10.36 2.78 0.73
CA GLU A 153 -10.25 1.38 0.31
C GLU A 153 -10.37 1.24 -1.22
N LEU A 154 -9.47 1.92 -1.94
CA LEU A 154 -9.53 2.10 -3.40
C LEU A 154 -9.42 0.77 -4.16
N GLY A 155 -8.63 -0.18 -3.64
CA GLY A 155 -8.49 -1.52 -4.19
C GLY A 155 -9.80 -2.32 -4.17
N HIS A 156 -10.73 -1.98 -3.28
CA HIS A 156 -12.03 -2.65 -3.18
C HIS A 156 -13.17 -1.92 -3.91
N MET A 157 -12.86 -0.81 -4.59
CA MET A 157 -13.81 -0.23 -5.55
C MET A 157 -14.19 -1.27 -6.61
N ARG A 158 -15.50 -1.40 -6.88
CA ARG A 158 -15.98 -2.33 -7.92
C ARG A 158 -15.61 -1.80 -9.30
N PHE A 159 -14.63 -2.43 -9.92
CA PHE A 159 -14.11 -2.09 -11.23
C PHE A 159 -14.86 -2.84 -12.35
N VAL A 160 -15.08 -4.15 -12.17
CA VAL A 160 -15.80 -4.97 -13.16
C VAL A 160 -17.06 -5.57 -12.51
N ARG A 161 -18.23 -5.23 -13.03
CA ARG A 161 -19.50 -5.79 -12.55
C ARG A 161 -19.56 -7.30 -12.79
N GLY A 162 -19.72 -8.08 -11.71
CA GLY A 162 -19.77 -9.54 -11.79
C GLY A 162 -18.43 -10.20 -12.13
N GLY A 163 -17.32 -9.47 -12.01
CA GLY A 163 -15.97 -9.94 -12.29
C GLY A 163 -15.42 -10.93 -11.26
N HIS A 164 -14.10 -11.05 -11.19
CA HIS A 164 -13.40 -12.01 -10.34
C HIS A 164 -13.78 -11.88 -8.86
N PRO A 165 -13.92 -13.00 -8.12
CA PRO A 165 -14.15 -12.97 -6.68
C PRO A 165 -12.99 -12.33 -5.95
N CYS A 166 -13.28 -11.50 -4.94
CA CYS A 166 -12.31 -10.83 -4.09
C CYS A 166 -12.37 -11.36 -2.66
N GLY A 167 -11.22 -11.38 -1.97
CA GLY A 167 -11.11 -11.80 -0.57
C GLY A 167 -11.97 -10.97 0.40
N CYS A 168 -12.39 -9.77 0.01
CA CYS A 168 -13.33 -8.95 0.81
C CYS A 168 -14.79 -9.45 0.78
N GLY A 169 -15.08 -10.54 0.08
CA GLY A 169 -16.44 -11.11 -0.07
C GLY A 169 -17.24 -10.53 -1.23
N GLN A 170 -16.70 -9.58 -1.98
CA GLN A 170 -17.33 -9.00 -3.17
C GLN A 170 -16.73 -9.57 -4.47
N ASN A 171 -17.34 -9.21 -5.61
CA ASN A 171 -16.81 -9.57 -6.93
C ASN A 171 -16.43 -8.31 -7.71
N GLY A 172 -15.35 -8.40 -8.49
CA GLY A 172 -14.95 -7.39 -9.45
C GLY A 172 -14.25 -6.18 -8.86
N CYS A 173 -13.65 -6.29 -7.66
CA CYS A 173 -12.83 -5.23 -7.07
C CYS A 173 -11.61 -4.92 -7.94
N LEU A 174 -11.15 -3.67 -7.96
CA LEU A 174 -9.95 -3.23 -8.70
C LEU A 174 -8.72 -4.10 -8.40
N GLU A 175 -8.54 -4.49 -7.15
CA GLU A 175 -7.46 -5.38 -6.70
C GLU A 175 -7.34 -6.63 -7.56
N GLN A 176 -8.45 -7.16 -8.06
CA GLN A 176 -8.45 -8.36 -8.89
C GLN A 176 -7.96 -8.10 -10.32
N TYR A 177 -7.69 -6.84 -10.69
CA TYR A 177 -7.27 -6.45 -12.05
C TYR A 177 -5.96 -5.67 -12.06
N ALA A 178 -5.59 -5.03 -10.95
CA ALA A 178 -4.45 -4.11 -10.84
C ALA A 178 -3.47 -4.46 -9.71
N SER A 179 -3.35 -5.72 -9.32
CA SER A 179 -2.42 -6.17 -8.27
C SER A 179 -1.32 -7.09 -8.80
N GLY A 180 -0.34 -7.42 -7.95
CA GLY A 180 0.66 -8.44 -8.26
C GLY A 180 0.04 -9.83 -8.48
N ARG A 181 -1.06 -10.17 -7.78
CA ARG A 181 -1.83 -11.40 -8.07
C ARG A 181 -2.53 -11.33 -9.42
N ALA A 182 -3.06 -10.17 -9.80
CA ALA A 182 -3.63 -9.98 -11.13
C ALA A 182 -2.55 -10.18 -12.21
N LEU A 183 -1.36 -9.60 -12.01
CA LEU A 183 -0.24 -9.78 -12.94
C LEU A 183 0.14 -11.26 -13.12
N GLN A 184 0.19 -12.01 -12.02
CA GLN A 184 0.47 -13.45 -12.08
C GLN A 184 -0.65 -14.22 -12.81
N ARG A 185 -1.91 -13.86 -12.60
CA ARG A 185 -3.05 -14.48 -13.29
C ARG A 185 -3.00 -14.21 -14.78
N GLU A 186 -2.76 -12.96 -15.20
CA GLU A 186 -2.64 -12.60 -16.62
C GLU A 186 -1.44 -13.32 -17.26
N ALA A 187 -0.30 -13.39 -16.56
CA ALA A 187 0.86 -14.13 -17.04
C ALA A 187 0.56 -15.64 -17.25
N ASN A 188 -0.21 -16.26 -16.34
CA ASN A 188 -0.64 -17.64 -16.51
C ASN A 188 -1.60 -17.82 -17.69
N ALA A 189 -2.56 -16.91 -17.86
CA ALA A 189 -3.48 -16.95 -18.99
C ALA A 189 -2.74 -16.85 -20.34
N ILE A 190 -1.78 -15.92 -20.45
CA ILE A 190 -0.95 -15.76 -21.66
C ILE A 190 -0.06 -17.00 -21.89
N ALA A 191 0.47 -17.61 -20.83
CA ALA A 191 1.23 -18.86 -20.96
C ALA A 191 0.37 -20.01 -21.50
N ASP A 192 -0.93 -20.05 -21.15
CA ASP A 192 -1.88 -21.05 -21.66
C ASP A 192 -2.28 -20.81 -23.13
N GLU A 193 -2.32 -19.54 -23.56
CA GLU A 193 -2.58 -19.16 -24.96
C GLU A 193 -1.44 -19.58 -25.91
N GLY A 194 -0.24 -19.83 -25.38
CA GLY A 194 0.98 -20.14 -26.18
C GLY A 194 1.51 -18.93 -26.95
N GLY A 195 2.23 -19.16 -28.03
CA GLY A 195 2.77 -18.08 -28.86
C GLY A 195 3.70 -17.16 -28.07
N ILE A 196 3.30 -15.90 -27.83
CA ILE A 196 4.08 -14.93 -27.04
C ILE A 196 4.28 -15.35 -25.58
N GLY A 197 3.46 -16.27 -25.06
CA GLY A 197 3.53 -16.80 -23.71
C GLY A 197 4.59 -17.87 -23.48
N ALA A 198 5.39 -18.23 -24.47
CA ALA A 198 6.35 -19.35 -24.39
C ALA A 198 7.36 -19.21 -23.25
N ALA A 199 7.91 -18.02 -22.99
CA ALA A 199 8.85 -17.79 -21.90
C ALA A 199 8.16 -17.93 -20.52
N LEU A 200 6.94 -17.43 -20.38
CA LEU A 200 6.13 -17.60 -19.17
C LEU A 200 5.79 -19.06 -18.91
N ALA A 201 5.42 -19.81 -19.96
CA ALA A 201 5.17 -21.25 -19.87
C ALA A 201 6.42 -22.04 -19.42
N ALA A 202 7.60 -21.70 -19.94
CA ALA A 202 8.86 -22.30 -19.54
C ALA A 202 9.18 -22.03 -18.04
N VAL A 203 8.94 -20.82 -17.54
CA VAL A 203 9.06 -20.51 -16.10
C VAL A 203 8.13 -21.38 -15.26
N ARG A 204 6.88 -21.55 -15.72
CA ARG A 204 5.90 -22.37 -15.01
C ARG A 204 6.30 -23.86 -14.99
N GLU A 205 6.82 -24.38 -16.09
CA GLU A 205 7.29 -25.76 -16.18
C GLU A 205 8.48 -26.00 -15.25
N GLU A 206 9.44 -25.08 -15.20
CA GLU A 206 10.62 -25.19 -14.34
C GLU A 206 10.28 -25.10 -12.84
N ARG A 207 9.34 -24.21 -12.45
CA ARG A 207 9.10 -23.82 -11.05
C ARG A 207 7.77 -24.28 -10.47
N GLY A 208 6.90 -24.89 -11.27
CA GLY A 208 5.54 -25.26 -10.88
C GLY A 208 4.57 -24.07 -10.80
N ALA A 209 5.05 -22.83 -10.94
CA ALA A 209 4.26 -21.60 -10.89
C ALA A 209 4.99 -20.44 -11.60
N ILE A 210 4.27 -19.35 -11.90
CA ILE A 210 4.86 -18.10 -12.40
C ILE A 210 4.86 -17.06 -11.24
N PRO A 211 5.93 -16.95 -10.45
CA PRO A 211 5.98 -15.99 -9.35
C PRO A 211 6.16 -14.55 -9.90
N GLY A 212 5.57 -13.55 -9.21
CA GLY A 212 5.63 -12.14 -9.60
C GLY A 212 7.03 -11.63 -9.97
N PRO A 213 8.07 -11.91 -9.15
CA PRO A 213 9.45 -11.52 -9.51
C PRO A 213 9.98 -12.15 -10.81
N ALA A 214 9.47 -13.31 -11.24
CA ALA A 214 9.83 -13.88 -12.52
C ALA A 214 9.16 -13.13 -13.68
N VAL A 215 7.88 -12.76 -13.53
CA VAL A 215 7.20 -11.89 -14.50
C VAL A 215 7.93 -10.57 -14.64
N SER A 216 8.29 -9.91 -13.53
CA SER A 216 9.01 -8.65 -13.55
C SER A 216 10.36 -8.75 -14.30
N ARG A 217 11.12 -9.82 -14.08
CA ARG A 217 12.37 -10.04 -14.83
C ARG A 217 12.15 -10.21 -16.32
N LEU A 218 11.09 -10.92 -16.72
CA LEU A 218 10.76 -11.10 -18.14
C LEU A 218 10.30 -9.79 -18.76
N VAL A 219 9.54 -8.95 -18.06
CA VAL A 219 9.18 -7.60 -18.50
C VAL A 219 10.45 -6.78 -18.78
N LEU A 220 11.36 -6.71 -17.82
CA LEU A 220 12.62 -5.97 -17.96
C LEU A 220 13.53 -6.52 -19.07
N ALA A 221 13.37 -7.81 -19.42
CA ALA A 221 14.04 -8.43 -20.57
C ALA A 221 13.31 -8.19 -21.91
N GLY A 222 12.17 -7.51 -21.92
CA GLY A 222 11.38 -7.24 -23.11
C GLY A 222 10.60 -8.44 -23.65
N ASP A 223 10.34 -9.46 -22.80
CA ASP A 223 9.55 -10.62 -23.24
C ASP A 223 8.11 -10.19 -23.58
N PRO A 224 7.63 -10.49 -24.79
CA PRO A 224 6.36 -9.96 -25.26
C PRO A 224 5.15 -10.48 -24.47
N GLY A 225 5.20 -11.69 -23.92
CA GLY A 225 4.13 -12.25 -23.09
C GLY A 225 4.06 -11.58 -21.74
N ALA A 226 5.21 -11.36 -21.09
CA ALA A 226 5.27 -10.67 -19.80
C ALA A 226 4.91 -9.18 -19.93
N VAL A 227 5.34 -8.52 -21.01
CA VAL A 227 4.96 -7.12 -21.32
C VAL A 227 3.45 -7.00 -21.55
N GLU A 228 2.84 -7.96 -22.26
CA GLU A 228 1.38 -7.97 -22.44
C GLU A 228 0.63 -8.20 -21.13
N ALA A 229 1.11 -9.10 -20.26
CA ALA A 229 0.54 -9.30 -18.92
C ALA A 229 0.57 -7.99 -18.09
N LEU A 230 1.71 -7.29 -18.10
CA LEU A 230 1.84 -6.00 -17.43
C LEU A 230 0.90 -4.95 -18.06
N ARG A 231 0.81 -4.88 -19.39
CA ARG A 231 -0.06 -3.94 -20.08
C ARG A 231 -1.53 -4.12 -19.68
N ARG A 232 -2.04 -5.35 -19.56
CA ARG A 232 -3.43 -5.62 -19.10
C ARG A 232 -3.66 -5.07 -17.69
N VAL A 233 -2.74 -5.30 -16.77
CA VAL A 233 -2.82 -4.83 -15.38
C VAL A 233 -2.68 -3.30 -15.30
N ALA A 234 -1.74 -2.73 -16.04
CA ALA A 234 -1.52 -1.29 -16.11
C ALA A 234 -2.72 -0.53 -16.70
N THR A 235 -3.35 -1.11 -17.73
CA THR A 235 -4.59 -0.58 -18.31
C THR A 235 -5.70 -0.49 -17.25
N ALA A 236 -5.94 -1.56 -16.50
CA ALA A 236 -6.95 -1.55 -15.44
C ALA A 236 -6.65 -0.50 -14.35
N LEU A 237 -5.38 -0.32 -13.98
CA LEU A 237 -4.99 0.72 -13.03
C LEU A 237 -5.23 2.12 -13.58
N GLY A 238 -4.84 2.39 -14.84
CA GLY A 238 -5.02 3.69 -15.47
C GLY A 238 -6.49 4.07 -15.63
N GLU A 239 -7.33 3.13 -16.07
CA GLU A 239 -8.79 3.33 -16.15
C GLU A 239 -9.39 3.64 -14.78
N ALA A 240 -8.95 2.95 -13.72
CA ALA A 240 -9.39 3.23 -12.36
C ALA A 240 -8.93 4.63 -11.90
N CYS A 241 -7.71 5.04 -12.22
CA CYS A 241 -7.21 6.40 -11.94
C CYS A 241 -8.05 7.47 -12.65
N GLY A 242 -8.52 7.23 -13.88
CA GLY A 242 -9.49 8.11 -14.56
C GLY A 242 -10.79 8.28 -13.78
N GLY A 243 -11.30 7.20 -13.18
CA GLY A 243 -12.45 7.26 -12.27
C GLY A 243 -12.14 8.00 -10.97
N PHE A 244 -10.99 7.77 -10.35
CA PHE A 244 -10.57 8.48 -9.14
C PHE A 244 -10.36 9.98 -9.41
N GLN A 245 -9.82 10.33 -10.58
CA GLN A 245 -9.70 11.73 -11.00
C GLN A 245 -11.06 12.45 -11.07
N ALA A 246 -12.08 11.75 -11.53
CA ALA A 246 -13.42 12.32 -11.62
C ALA A 246 -14.06 12.60 -10.24
N VAL A 247 -13.60 11.94 -9.18
CA VAL A 247 -14.18 12.02 -7.83
C VAL A 247 -13.31 12.82 -6.87
N LEU A 248 -11.98 12.65 -6.93
CA LEU A 248 -11.02 13.16 -5.95
C LEU A 248 -10.17 14.30 -6.50
N ASP A 249 -10.04 14.41 -7.82
CA ASP A 249 -9.27 15.44 -8.53
C ASP A 249 -7.85 15.67 -7.97
N PRO A 250 -7.03 14.61 -7.76
CA PRO A 250 -5.72 14.77 -7.17
C PRO A 250 -4.75 15.46 -8.14
N GLU A 251 -3.73 16.12 -7.59
CA GLU A 251 -2.61 16.67 -8.35
C GLU A 251 -1.63 15.57 -8.80
N VAL A 252 -1.49 14.49 -7.98
CA VAL A 252 -0.58 13.38 -8.27
C VAL A 252 -1.16 12.03 -7.85
N PHE A 253 -0.94 11.02 -8.71
CA PHE A 253 -1.05 9.60 -8.34
C PHE A 253 0.32 9.05 -8.01
N VAL A 254 0.51 8.58 -6.78
CA VAL A 254 1.74 7.89 -6.34
C VAL A 254 1.52 6.40 -6.40
N ILE A 255 2.32 5.69 -7.20
CA ILE A 255 2.21 4.24 -7.36
C ILE A 255 3.34 3.56 -6.60
N GLY A 256 2.96 2.75 -5.59
CA GLY A 256 3.88 2.00 -4.75
C GLY A 256 3.72 0.49 -4.89
N GLY A 257 4.44 -0.25 -4.04
CA GLY A 257 4.39 -1.71 -3.99
C GLY A 257 5.35 -2.40 -4.96
N GLY A 258 5.34 -3.74 -4.94
CA GLY A 258 6.34 -4.54 -5.66
C GLY A 258 6.27 -4.40 -7.18
N VAL A 259 5.08 -4.23 -7.76
CA VAL A 259 4.91 -4.04 -9.21
C VAL A 259 5.42 -2.67 -9.67
N ALA A 260 5.34 -1.66 -8.80
CA ALA A 260 5.82 -0.31 -9.09
C ALA A 260 7.35 -0.24 -9.34
N GLN A 261 8.11 -1.26 -8.91
CA GLN A 261 9.55 -1.36 -9.19
C GLN A 261 9.88 -1.49 -10.68
N LEU A 262 8.88 -1.78 -11.53
CA LEU A 262 9.02 -1.75 -12.99
C LEU A 262 9.15 -0.32 -13.56
N GLY A 263 8.91 0.70 -12.75
CA GLY A 263 9.15 2.09 -13.14
C GLY A 263 8.38 2.53 -14.38
N ALA A 264 9.10 2.97 -15.41
CA ALA A 264 8.50 3.47 -16.65
C ALA A 264 7.70 2.38 -17.40
N ASP A 265 8.14 1.12 -17.37
CA ASP A 265 7.42 0.01 -18.03
C ASP A 265 6.00 -0.16 -17.49
N LEU A 266 5.76 0.18 -16.20
CA LEU A 266 4.44 0.25 -15.60
C LEU A 266 3.76 1.60 -15.88
N LEU A 267 4.45 2.72 -15.62
CA LEU A 267 3.80 4.04 -15.62
C LEU A 267 3.33 4.48 -17.02
N GLU A 268 4.07 4.18 -18.08
CA GLU A 268 3.68 4.63 -19.41
C GLU A 268 2.33 4.02 -19.87
N PRO A 269 2.11 2.69 -19.78
CA PRO A 269 0.79 2.15 -20.12
C PRO A 269 -0.32 2.57 -19.12
N VAL A 270 0.00 2.85 -17.84
CA VAL A 270 -0.96 3.41 -16.88
C VAL A 270 -1.41 4.80 -17.30
N LYS A 271 -0.48 5.69 -17.65
CA LYS A 271 -0.78 7.06 -18.12
C LYS A 271 -1.63 7.05 -19.38
N LEU A 272 -1.27 6.20 -20.36
CA LEU A 272 -2.04 6.07 -21.59
C LEU A 272 -3.48 5.65 -21.33
N ALA A 273 -3.69 4.66 -20.47
CA ALA A 273 -5.02 4.20 -20.10
C ALA A 273 -5.81 5.25 -19.29
N TYR A 274 -5.13 5.97 -18.40
CA TYR A 274 -5.70 7.10 -17.64
C TYR A 274 -6.19 8.19 -18.59
N GLU A 275 -5.36 8.65 -19.52
CA GLU A 275 -5.70 9.70 -20.48
C GLU A 275 -6.93 9.33 -21.33
N THR A 276 -7.00 8.08 -21.80
CA THR A 276 -8.13 7.59 -22.60
C THR A 276 -9.42 7.40 -21.80
N SER A 277 -9.32 7.32 -20.47
CA SER A 277 -10.47 7.09 -19.57
C SER A 277 -10.90 8.36 -18.83
N LEU A 278 -10.12 9.44 -18.95
CA LEU A 278 -10.34 10.67 -18.21
C LEU A 278 -11.48 11.48 -18.81
N PRO A 279 -12.57 11.75 -18.05
CA PRO A 279 -13.62 12.63 -18.52
C PRO A 279 -13.07 14.04 -18.81
N GLY A 280 -13.28 14.56 -20.01
CA GLY A 280 -12.82 15.88 -20.43
C GLY A 280 -11.31 15.97 -20.67
N TYR A 281 -10.67 14.88 -21.04
CA TYR A 281 -9.25 14.90 -21.43
C TYR A 281 -8.99 15.95 -22.52
N GLY A 282 -7.92 16.74 -22.35
CA GLY A 282 -7.58 17.86 -23.21
C GLY A 282 -8.22 19.21 -22.81
N GLU A 283 -9.29 19.20 -22.00
CA GLU A 283 -10.02 20.40 -21.56
C GLU A 283 -9.84 20.71 -20.06
N ARG A 284 -9.09 19.88 -19.34
CA ARG A 284 -8.84 19.99 -17.90
C ARG A 284 -7.38 19.74 -17.53
N PRO A 285 -6.90 20.22 -16.38
CA PRO A 285 -5.64 19.74 -15.80
C PRO A 285 -5.67 18.23 -15.58
N VAL A 286 -4.53 17.57 -15.72
CA VAL A 286 -4.35 16.14 -15.51
C VAL A 286 -3.41 15.92 -14.34
N ALA A 287 -3.61 14.84 -13.58
CA ALA A 287 -2.70 14.47 -12.50
C ALA A 287 -1.36 13.99 -13.05
N GLU A 288 -0.30 14.26 -12.29
CA GLU A 288 0.99 13.62 -12.50
C GLU A 288 0.99 12.18 -11.99
N PHE A 289 1.93 11.36 -12.48
CA PHE A 289 2.17 10.00 -11.98
C PHE A 289 3.60 9.88 -11.51
N ALA A 290 3.78 9.38 -10.29
CA ALA A 290 5.08 9.17 -9.67
C ALA A 290 5.18 7.77 -9.05
N ILE A 291 6.40 7.22 -9.04
CA ILE A 291 6.71 6.02 -8.26
C ILE A 291 7.02 6.42 -6.82
N ALA A 292 6.47 5.67 -5.86
CA ALA A 292 6.75 5.82 -4.44
C ALA A 292 8.26 5.75 -4.15
N ARG A 293 8.76 6.62 -3.27
CA ARG A 293 10.20 6.77 -2.99
C ARG A 293 10.66 6.09 -1.72
N LEU A 294 9.79 5.97 -0.72
CA LEU A 294 10.13 5.43 0.60
C LEU A 294 10.10 3.89 0.65
N GLY A 295 9.55 3.26 -0.38
CA GLY A 295 9.51 1.80 -0.49
C GLY A 295 8.80 1.14 0.70
N ASN A 296 9.44 0.10 1.27
CA ASN A 296 8.90 -0.66 2.40
C ASN A 296 8.93 0.10 3.74
N ASP A 297 9.51 1.30 3.78
CA ASP A 297 9.61 2.09 5.00
C ASP A 297 8.54 3.17 5.10
N ALA A 298 7.75 3.33 4.05
CA ALA A 298 6.72 4.36 3.96
C ALA A 298 5.72 4.29 5.14
N GLY A 299 5.23 3.09 5.48
CA GLY A 299 4.29 2.88 6.59
C GLY A 299 4.89 3.25 7.94
N LEU A 300 6.13 2.79 8.19
CA LEU A 300 6.88 3.11 9.42
C LEU A 300 7.12 4.61 9.56
N ILE A 301 7.61 5.27 8.50
CA ILE A 301 7.89 6.71 8.50
C ILE A 301 6.59 7.51 8.69
N GLY A 302 5.56 7.15 7.93
CA GLY A 302 4.29 7.86 7.96
C GLY A 302 3.58 7.77 9.31
N VAL A 303 3.55 6.59 9.94
CA VAL A 303 2.89 6.46 11.24
C VAL A 303 3.68 7.15 12.37
N ALA A 304 5.01 7.22 12.26
CA ALA A 304 5.83 8.00 13.18
C ALA A 304 5.51 9.51 13.12
N ASP A 305 5.41 10.08 11.90
CA ASP A 305 5.04 11.49 11.69
C ASP A 305 3.62 11.77 12.16
N LEU A 306 2.66 10.88 11.87
CA LEU A 306 1.27 11.01 12.34
C LEU A 306 1.21 11.06 13.87
N ALA A 307 1.94 10.19 14.56
CA ALA A 307 1.97 10.18 16.02
C ALA A 307 2.53 11.48 16.62
N GLY A 308 3.54 12.06 15.98
CA GLY A 308 4.14 13.32 16.40
C GLY A 308 3.23 14.54 16.24
N LYS A 309 2.27 14.50 15.29
CA LYS A 309 1.36 15.61 14.99
C LYS A 309 0.11 15.66 15.89
N GLU A 310 -0.20 14.61 16.60
CA GLU A 310 -1.42 14.50 17.42
C GLU A 310 -1.28 15.03 18.84
N ARG A 311 -0.27 15.83 19.09
CA ARG A 311 0.01 16.41 20.42
C ARG A 311 0.02 17.92 20.46
#